data_5039838f076ef2fdfd5a8fd87dc86781
#
_entry.id   5039838f076ef2fdfd5a8fd87dc86781
#
_cell.length_a   1.000
_cell.length_b   1.000
_cell.length_c   1.000
_cell.angle_alpha   90.00
_cell.angle_beta   90.00
_cell.angle_gamma   90.00
#
_symmetry.space_group_name_H-M   'P 1'
#
loop_
_entity.id
_entity.type
_entity.pdbx_description
1 polymer ?
#
loop_
_entity_poly.entity_id
_entity_poly.type
_entity_poly.pdbx_seq_one_letter_code
_entity_poly.pdbx_strand_id
1 'polypeptide(L)'
;MANDNNNIQITDESQIVLYQPNESISLQVKIDASHDTVWLTQQQIADLFGTKRPAITKHLRNIFNSGELDQNSVSSILEHTAADGKTYKTQFYNLDAIISVGYRVNSINATAFRRWATRVLNNYLLKGYSVNQQLLAMQRQFDSRLEE
;
A
#
# COMPACT_ATOMS: atom_id res chain seq x y z
N MET A 1 -8.55 20.52 12.70
CA MET A 1 -8.08 20.09 12.66
C MET A 1 -7.76 19.26 12.16
N ALA A 2 -7.99 19.35 11.96
CA ALA A 2 -7.72 18.75 11.77
C ALA A 2 -7.32 17.97 11.39
N ASN A 3 -7.24 17.77 10.98
CA ASN A 3 -6.78 17.04 10.64
C ASN A 3 -5.91 16.24 10.35
N ASP A 4 -5.63 16.46 10.47
CA ASP A 4 -4.52 15.87 10.79
C ASP A 4 -4.65 14.49 11.08
N ASN A 5 -5.64 14.12 11.45
CA ASN A 5 -5.93 12.80 11.67
C ASN A 5 -5.88 12.02 10.43
N ASN A 6 -5.87 12.61 9.35
CA ASN A 6 -5.70 11.93 8.14
C ASN A 6 -4.29 11.64 7.82
N ASN A 7 -3.43 11.99 8.70
CA ASN A 7 -2.09 11.62 8.56
C ASN A 7 -1.91 10.20 8.93
N ILE A 8 -2.07 9.37 7.97
CA ILE A 8 -1.73 7.98 8.11
C ILE A 8 -0.23 7.92 8.17
N GLN A 9 0.25 7.54 9.31
CA GLN A 9 1.67 7.44 9.53
C GLN A 9 2.16 6.08 9.11
N ILE A 10 2.36 5.90 7.82
CA ILE A 10 2.97 4.68 7.31
C ILE A 10 4.46 4.96 7.24
N THR A 11 5.12 4.83 8.36
CA THR A 11 6.53 5.14 8.44
C THR A 11 7.39 3.93 8.64
N ASP A 12 6.80 2.80 8.97
CA ASP A 12 7.55 1.62 9.30
C ASP A 12 7.83 0.81 8.07
N GLU A 13 9.10 0.52 7.83
CA GLU A 13 9.53 -0.28 6.69
C GLU A 13 8.95 -1.69 6.72
N SER A 14 8.61 -2.19 7.90
CA SER A 14 7.97 -3.50 8.02
C SER A 14 6.62 -3.55 7.33
N GLN A 15 6.08 -2.39 6.94
CA GLN A 15 4.81 -2.30 6.24
C GLN A 15 4.99 -2.23 4.72
N ILE A 16 6.19 -2.46 4.20
CA ILE A 16 6.43 -2.51 2.77
C ILE A 16 6.60 -3.95 2.36
N VAL A 17 5.81 -4.37 1.35
CA VAL A 17 5.85 -5.73 0.83
C VAL A 17 6.07 -5.67 -0.67
N LEU A 18 6.91 -6.56 -1.17
CA LEU A 18 7.20 -6.64 -2.59
C LEU A 18 6.09 -7.39 -3.31
N TYR A 19 5.53 -6.78 -4.35
CA TYR A 19 4.60 -7.44 -5.27
C TYR A 19 5.34 -7.72 -6.57
N GLN A 20 5.57 -8.98 -6.85
CA GLN A 20 6.31 -9.40 -8.04
C GLN A 20 5.63 -10.62 -8.66
N PRO A 21 4.52 -10.41 -9.39
CA PRO A 21 3.77 -11.52 -9.98
C PRO A 21 4.50 -12.15 -11.17
N ASN A 22 5.45 -11.43 -11.78
CA ASN A 22 6.26 -11.92 -12.88
C ASN A 22 7.54 -11.08 -12.95
N GLU A 23 8.38 -11.34 -13.96
CA GLU A 23 9.65 -10.65 -14.07
C GLU A 23 9.52 -9.18 -14.46
N SER A 24 8.39 -8.81 -15.07
CA SER A 24 8.18 -7.46 -15.59
C SER A 24 7.68 -6.50 -14.52
N ILE A 25 7.09 -7.00 -13.45
CA ILE A 25 6.47 -6.16 -12.43
C ILE A 25 7.13 -6.43 -11.09
N SER A 26 7.70 -5.38 -10.51
CA SER A 26 8.32 -5.45 -9.19
C SER A 26 8.02 -4.14 -8.47
N LEU A 27 7.11 -4.18 -7.51
CA LEU A 27 6.64 -2.99 -6.82
C LEU A 27 6.78 -3.14 -5.32
N GLN A 28 7.26 -2.09 -4.68
CA GLN A 28 7.25 -1.99 -3.22
C GLN A 28 5.93 -1.35 -2.81
N VAL A 29 5.06 -2.15 -2.23
CA VAL A 29 3.70 -1.74 -1.87
C VAL A 29 3.64 -1.41 -0.39
N LYS A 30 3.15 -0.23 -0.06
CA LYS A 30 2.93 0.14 1.34
C LYS A 30 1.65 -0.52 1.83
N ILE A 31 1.77 -1.34 2.86
CA ILE A 31 0.63 -2.04 3.46
C ILE A 31 0.15 -1.25 4.66
N ASP A 32 -1.14 -0.99 4.70
CA ASP A 32 -1.78 -0.27 5.80
C ASP A 32 -2.89 -1.13 6.38
N ALA A 33 -2.49 -2.04 7.26
CA ALA A 33 -3.43 -2.98 7.85
C ALA A 33 -4.47 -2.28 8.73
N SER A 34 -4.10 -1.18 9.38
CA SER A 34 -5.02 -0.46 10.25
C SER A 34 -6.17 0.19 9.48
N HIS A 35 -5.95 0.48 8.21
CA HIS A 35 -6.99 1.06 7.34
C HIS A 35 -7.47 0.05 6.28
N ASP A 36 -7.02 -1.19 6.40
CA ASP A 36 -7.41 -2.29 5.51
C ASP A 36 -7.20 -1.94 4.05
N THR A 37 -6.04 -1.37 3.74
CA THR A 37 -5.72 -0.95 2.38
C THR A 37 -4.23 -1.03 2.09
N VAL A 38 -3.87 -0.75 0.84
CA VAL A 38 -2.49 -0.60 0.41
C VAL A 38 -2.38 0.74 -0.33
N TRP A 39 -1.17 1.24 -0.49
CA TRP A 39 -0.92 2.55 -1.08
C TRP A 39 0.12 2.45 -2.18
N LEU A 40 -0.15 3.08 -3.32
CA LEU A 40 0.79 3.22 -4.42
C LEU A 40 0.79 4.65 -4.94
N THR A 41 1.93 5.08 -5.48
CA THR A 41 2.02 6.34 -6.22
C THR A 41 1.46 6.18 -7.62
N GLN A 42 1.26 7.29 -8.33
CA GLN A 42 0.81 7.23 -9.72
C GLN A 42 1.80 6.48 -10.60
N GLN A 43 3.09 6.66 -10.39
CA GLN A 43 4.10 5.96 -11.19
C GLN A 43 4.03 4.46 -10.94
N GLN A 44 3.86 4.04 -9.70
CA GLN A 44 3.71 2.62 -9.37
C GLN A 44 2.45 2.03 -10.01
N ILE A 45 1.37 2.79 -10.01
CA ILE A 45 0.12 2.36 -10.65
C ILE A 45 0.35 2.20 -12.16
N ALA A 46 1.07 3.13 -12.77
CA ALA A 46 1.40 3.04 -14.19
C ALA A 46 2.23 1.79 -14.48
N ASP A 47 3.23 1.52 -13.65
CA ASP A 47 4.08 0.32 -13.81
C ASP A 47 3.26 -0.96 -13.62
N LEU A 48 2.35 -0.96 -12.67
CA LEU A 48 1.51 -2.12 -12.37
C LEU A 48 0.63 -2.49 -13.56
N PHE A 49 0.07 -1.49 -14.24
CA PHE A 49 -0.89 -1.74 -15.30
C PHE A 49 -0.30 -1.59 -16.71
N GLY A 50 1.01 -1.39 -16.79
CA GLY A 50 1.70 -1.37 -18.09
C GLY A 50 1.36 -0.15 -18.94
N THR A 51 1.22 1.00 -18.30
CA THR A 51 0.91 2.23 -18.99
C THR A 51 1.82 3.34 -18.49
N LYS A 52 1.55 4.58 -18.90
CA LYS A 52 2.36 5.72 -18.54
C LYS A 52 1.65 6.58 -17.50
N ARG A 53 2.42 7.29 -16.69
CA ARG A 53 1.88 8.12 -15.63
C ARG A 53 0.81 9.12 -16.11
N PRO A 54 0.97 9.81 -17.27
CA PRO A 54 -0.08 10.73 -17.73
C PRO A 54 -1.42 10.06 -17.93
N ALA A 55 -1.45 8.79 -18.35
CA ALA A 55 -2.70 8.05 -18.49
C ALA A 55 -3.34 7.83 -17.13
N ILE A 56 -2.53 7.51 -16.12
CA ILE A 56 -3.03 7.33 -14.75
C ILE A 56 -3.63 8.64 -14.23
N THR A 57 -2.94 9.74 -14.43
CA THR A 57 -3.44 11.06 -14.03
C THR A 57 -4.81 11.34 -14.66
N LYS A 58 -4.96 11.03 -15.94
CA LYS A 58 -6.21 11.23 -16.64
C LYS A 58 -7.32 10.34 -16.09
N HIS A 59 -7.03 9.07 -15.88
CA HIS A 59 -8.04 8.15 -15.33
C HIS A 59 -8.49 8.56 -13.93
N LEU A 60 -7.55 8.96 -13.08
CA LEU A 60 -7.89 9.42 -11.73
C LEU A 60 -8.76 10.68 -11.78
N ARG A 61 -8.42 11.62 -12.67
CA ARG A 61 -9.23 12.83 -12.82
C ARG A 61 -10.65 12.48 -13.22
N ASN A 62 -10.81 11.57 -14.16
CA ASN A 62 -12.14 11.15 -14.61
C ASN A 62 -12.92 10.45 -13.50
N ILE A 63 -12.24 9.61 -12.73
CA ILE A 63 -12.88 8.90 -11.61
C ILE A 63 -13.39 9.90 -10.57
N PHE A 64 -12.56 10.89 -10.23
CA PHE A 64 -12.94 11.88 -9.22
C PHE A 64 -14.01 12.83 -9.76
N ASN A 65 -13.90 13.27 -11.01
CA ASN A 65 -14.88 14.18 -11.59
C ASN A 65 -16.25 13.54 -11.77
N SER A 66 -16.29 12.23 -12.03
CA SER A 66 -17.56 11.53 -12.18
C SER A 66 -18.23 11.22 -10.85
N GLY A 67 -17.53 11.40 -9.74
CA GLY A 67 -18.05 11.06 -8.44
C GLY A 67 -17.96 9.58 -8.09
N GLU A 68 -17.29 8.79 -8.93
CA GLU A 68 -17.12 7.37 -8.66
C GLU A 68 -16.41 7.14 -7.32
N LEU A 69 -15.36 7.92 -7.06
CA LEU A 69 -14.65 7.90 -5.79
C LEU A 69 -14.39 9.35 -5.34
N ASP A 70 -14.33 9.54 -4.04
CA ASP A 70 -13.96 10.82 -3.47
C ASP A 70 -12.45 10.89 -3.29
N GLN A 71 -11.83 11.90 -3.90
CA GLN A 71 -10.37 12.03 -3.89
C GLN A 71 -9.80 12.03 -2.47
N ASN A 72 -10.45 12.75 -1.56
CA ASN A 72 -9.94 12.88 -0.20
C ASN A 72 -10.04 11.57 0.58
N SER A 73 -10.96 10.68 0.19
CA SER A 73 -11.12 9.39 0.86
C SER A 73 -10.13 8.34 0.38
N VAL A 74 -9.62 8.48 -0.85
CA VAL A 74 -8.81 7.44 -1.47
C VAL A 74 -7.38 7.87 -1.76
N SER A 75 -6.99 9.07 -1.36
CA SER A 75 -5.61 9.53 -1.57
C SER A 75 -5.10 10.22 -0.32
N SER A 76 -3.79 10.26 -0.19
CA SER A 76 -3.13 10.88 0.94
C SER A 76 -1.70 11.26 0.54
N ILE A 77 -1.19 12.31 1.17
CA ILE A 77 0.19 12.71 0.97
C ILE A 77 1.01 12.01 2.05
N LEU A 78 1.93 11.14 1.63
CA LEU A 78 2.78 10.38 2.52
C LEU A 78 4.23 10.68 2.25
N GLU A 79 5.07 10.54 3.27
CA GLU A 79 6.49 10.69 3.11
C GLU A 79 7.10 9.45 2.49
N HIS A 80 8.10 9.66 1.68
CA HIS A 80 8.77 8.58 0.97
C HIS A 80 10.23 8.97 0.79
N THR A 81 11.13 8.05 1.12
CA THR A 81 12.55 8.27 0.99
C THR A 81 13.01 7.79 -0.39
N ALA A 82 13.55 8.72 -1.16
CA ALA A 82 14.00 8.42 -2.52
C ALA A 82 15.41 7.86 -2.53
N ALA A 83 15.87 7.47 -3.73
CA ALA A 83 17.19 6.89 -3.92
C ALA A 83 18.32 7.86 -3.53
N ASP A 84 18.06 9.17 -3.57
CA ASP A 84 19.05 10.17 -3.17
C ASP A 84 19.16 10.34 -1.65
N GLY A 85 18.40 9.55 -0.90
CA GLY A 85 18.40 9.62 0.57
C GLY A 85 17.54 10.71 1.15
N LYS A 86 16.92 11.52 0.32
CA LYS A 86 16.05 12.60 0.78
C LYS A 86 14.62 12.11 0.91
N THR A 87 13.88 12.72 1.83
CA THR A 87 12.49 12.41 2.05
C THR A 87 11.61 13.42 1.33
N TYR A 88 10.68 12.91 0.56
CA TYR A 88 9.73 13.72 -0.21
C TYR A 88 8.32 13.41 0.22
N LYS A 89 7.45 14.40 0.10
CA LYS A 89 6.01 14.21 0.27
C LYS A 89 5.42 13.90 -1.10
N THR A 90 4.75 12.78 -1.21
CA THR A 90 4.21 12.30 -2.48
C THR A 90 2.76 11.88 -2.29
N GLN A 91 1.95 12.12 -3.31
CA GLN A 91 0.56 11.70 -3.30
C GLN A 91 0.50 10.20 -3.53
N PHE A 92 -0.15 9.49 -2.61
CA PHE A 92 -0.40 8.06 -2.72
C PHE A 92 -1.90 7.82 -2.86
N TYR A 93 -2.25 6.69 -3.45
CA TYR A 93 -3.63 6.29 -3.72
C TYR A 93 -3.87 4.92 -3.12
N ASN A 94 -5.04 4.75 -2.53
CA ASN A 94 -5.35 3.51 -1.83
C ASN A 94 -5.85 2.43 -2.78
N LEU A 95 -6.16 1.25 -2.23
CA LEU A 95 -6.56 0.10 -3.03
C LEU A 95 -7.80 0.39 -3.89
N ASP A 96 -8.78 1.10 -3.37
CA ASP A 96 -9.98 1.41 -4.14
C ASP A 96 -9.66 2.22 -5.38
N ALA A 97 -8.79 3.22 -5.25
CA ALA A 97 -8.36 4.03 -6.38
C ALA A 97 -7.52 3.21 -7.36
N ILE A 98 -6.62 2.40 -6.84
CA ILE A 98 -5.76 1.54 -7.66
C ILE A 98 -6.62 0.61 -8.53
N ILE A 99 -7.59 -0.03 -7.93
CA ILE A 99 -8.44 -1.00 -8.62
C ILE A 99 -9.36 -0.29 -9.62
N SER A 100 -9.88 0.86 -9.26
CA SER A 100 -10.75 1.63 -10.16
C SER A 100 -10.01 2.00 -11.45
N VAL A 101 -8.76 2.47 -11.31
CA VAL A 101 -7.91 2.74 -12.47
C VAL A 101 -7.62 1.44 -13.22
N GLY A 102 -7.27 0.40 -12.49
CA GLY A 102 -6.87 -0.86 -13.10
C GLY A 102 -7.94 -1.47 -14.00
N TYR A 103 -9.18 -1.43 -13.58
CA TYR A 103 -10.28 -1.96 -14.39
C TYR A 103 -10.47 -1.18 -15.70
N ARG A 104 -10.02 0.05 -15.75
CA ARG A 104 -10.07 0.86 -16.97
C ARG A 104 -8.90 0.57 -17.92
N VAL A 105 -7.76 0.12 -17.38
CA VAL A 105 -6.52 -0.03 -18.15
C VAL A 105 -6.21 -1.49 -18.44
N ASN A 106 -6.25 -2.33 -17.42
CA ASN A 106 -5.85 -3.74 -17.53
C ASN A 106 -6.56 -4.51 -16.43
N SER A 107 -7.76 -5.01 -16.74
CA SER A 107 -8.60 -5.66 -15.74
C SER A 107 -7.99 -6.96 -15.23
N ILE A 108 -7.18 -7.65 -16.03
CA ILE A 108 -6.53 -8.89 -15.60
C ILE A 108 -5.53 -8.58 -14.49
N ASN A 109 -4.68 -7.58 -14.71
CA ASN A 109 -3.71 -7.18 -13.70
C ASN A 109 -4.38 -6.57 -12.48
N ALA A 110 -5.48 -5.86 -12.68
CA ALA A 110 -6.25 -5.30 -11.56
C ALA A 110 -6.81 -6.39 -10.66
N THR A 111 -7.37 -7.43 -11.25
CA THR A 111 -7.93 -8.57 -10.51
C THR A 111 -6.82 -9.30 -9.76
N ALA A 112 -5.70 -9.53 -10.41
CA ALA A 112 -4.56 -10.20 -9.78
C ALA A 112 -4.03 -9.39 -8.60
N PHE A 113 -3.89 -8.09 -8.78
CA PHE A 113 -3.40 -7.23 -7.70
C PHE A 113 -4.37 -7.19 -6.53
N ARG A 114 -5.67 -7.07 -6.82
CA ARG A 114 -6.70 -7.05 -5.77
C ARG A 114 -6.66 -8.32 -4.95
N ARG A 115 -6.55 -9.47 -5.61
CA ARG A 115 -6.48 -10.76 -4.91
C ARG A 115 -5.24 -10.85 -4.01
N TRP A 116 -4.11 -10.41 -4.55
CA TRP A 116 -2.88 -10.39 -3.78
C TRP A 116 -3.00 -9.46 -2.57
N ALA A 117 -3.51 -8.25 -2.79
CA ALA A 117 -3.65 -7.26 -1.71
C ALA A 117 -4.57 -7.78 -0.62
N THR A 118 -5.68 -8.40 -1.00
CA THR A 118 -6.62 -8.97 -0.04
C THR A 118 -5.95 -10.05 0.79
N ARG A 119 -5.18 -10.94 0.15
CA ARG A 119 -4.45 -11.99 0.88
C ARG A 119 -3.44 -11.41 1.84
N VAL A 120 -2.68 -10.42 1.37
CA VAL A 120 -1.64 -9.81 2.21
C VAL A 120 -2.29 -9.11 3.41
N LEU A 121 -3.34 -8.36 3.17
CA LEU A 121 -4.04 -7.65 4.26
C LEU A 121 -4.64 -8.63 5.26
N ASN A 122 -5.25 -9.71 4.78
CA ASN A 122 -5.78 -10.73 5.68
C ASN A 122 -4.66 -11.38 6.48
N ASN A 123 -3.52 -11.66 5.86
CA ASN A 123 -2.39 -12.23 6.54
C ASN A 123 -1.84 -11.28 7.60
N TYR A 124 -1.79 -9.99 7.30
CA TYR A 124 -1.34 -9.01 8.28
C TYR A 124 -2.28 -8.91 9.46
N LEU A 125 -3.58 -8.91 9.21
CA LEU A 125 -4.57 -8.86 10.31
C LEU A 125 -4.50 -10.10 11.18
N LEU A 126 -4.43 -11.29 10.56
CA LEU A 126 -4.34 -12.53 11.29
C LEU A 126 -2.99 -12.70 11.97
N LYS A 127 -1.92 -12.45 11.23
CA LYS A 127 -0.56 -12.58 11.77
C LYS A 127 -0.22 -11.45 12.71
N GLY A 128 -0.86 -10.30 12.61
CA GLY A 128 -0.68 -9.25 13.57
C GLY A 128 -0.94 -9.74 14.96
N TYR A 129 -2.03 -10.44 15.15
CA TYR A 129 -2.34 -11.08 16.41
C TYR A 129 -1.37 -12.23 16.71
N SER A 130 -1.16 -13.11 15.71
CA SER A 130 -0.27 -14.26 15.88
C SER A 130 1.18 -13.85 16.11
N VAL A 131 1.64 -12.83 15.37
CA VAL A 131 3.01 -12.33 15.52
C VAL A 131 3.21 -11.73 16.90
N ASN A 132 2.23 -11.00 17.43
CA ASN A 132 2.34 -10.46 18.78
C ASN A 132 2.46 -11.57 19.79
N GLN A 133 1.70 -12.66 19.62
CA GLN A 133 1.82 -13.82 20.51
C GLN A 133 3.18 -14.49 20.38
N GLN A 134 3.65 -14.64 19.14
CA GLN A 134 4.95 -15.25 18.89
C GLN A 134 6.10 -14.40 19.43
N LEU A 135 6.02 -13.09 19.23
CA LEU A 135 7.05 -12.20 19.74
C LEU A 135 7.12 -12.24 21.26
N LEU A 136 5.97 -12.27 21.91
CA LEU A 136 5.95 -12.39 23.35
C LEU A 136 6.56 -13.72 23.81
N ALA A 137 6.24 -14.81 23.11
CA ALA A 137 6.80 -16.12 23.44
C ALA A 137 8.30 -16.16 23.20
N MET A 138 8.75 -15.60 22.09
CA MET A 138 10.17 -15.53 21.75
C MET A 138 10.93 -14.68 22.76
N GLN A 139 10.34 -13.58 23.18
CA GLN A 139 10.97 -12.73 24.18
C GLN A 139 11.09 -13.44 25.52
N ARG A 140 10.07 -14.17 25.91
CA ARG A 140 10.14 -14.97 27.13
C ARG A 140 11.24 -16.02 27.07
N GLN A 141 11.39 -16.69 25.93
CA GLN A 141 12.46 -17.65 25.74
C GLN A 141 13.82 -17.00 25.77
N PHE A 142 13.94 -15.85 25.15
CA PHE A 142 15.19 -15.10 25.13
C PHE A 142 15.56 -14.66 26.55
N ASP A 143 14.61 -14.10 27.27
CA ASP A 143 14.83 -13.66 28.64
C ASP A 143 15.24 -14.85 29.51
N SER A 144 14.60 -15.98 29.31
CA SER A 144 14.92 -17.21 30.04
C SER A 144 16.35 -17.66 29.78
N ARG A 145 16.82 -17.57 28.55
CA ARG A 145 18.19 -17.93 28.20
C ARG A 145 19.20 -16.98 28.81
N LEU A 146 18.85 -15.71 28.90
CA LEU A 146 19.74 -14.73 29.49
C LEU A 146 19.91 -14.94 30.99
N GLU A 147 18.91 -15.52 31.62
CA GLU A 147 18.96 -15.81 33.06
C GLU A 147 19.75 -17.08 33.38
N GLU A 148 20.01 -17.88 32.39
CA GLU A 148 20.84 -19.05 32.51
C GLU A 148 22.32 -18.67 32.44
#